data_f978e9919b13975e0885bbaa89bae74e
#
_entry.id   f978e9919b13975e0885bbaa89bae74e
#
_cell.length_a   1.000
_cell.length_b   1.000
_cell.length_c   1.000
_cell.angle_alpha   90.00
_cell.angle_beta   90.00
_cell.angle_gamma   90.00
#
_symmetry.space_group_name_H-M   'P 1'
#
loop_
_entity.id
_entity.type
_entity.pdbx_description
1 polymer ?
#
loop_
_entity_poly.entity_id
_entity_poly.type
_entity_poly.pdbx_seq_one_letter_code
_entity_poly.pdbx_strand_id
1 'polypeptide(L)'
;MAVIARTDVDSLIETQVANEIFEGVVKDSKALSMFRRLPNMTSDKTKLRVLDSLPVAYFVDETTNNGRKNTTKMAWDKKFINAAELAVIVPIKENTLNDASIDIWSEVRPRIVEAFAKKIDNAMFFGVDKPTDWRDGLVPSVISAGAEVDETGKLYSDINDVMTKVEESGYNVNAILGGVGLKGKFRMMTDTTGQPLNTTEIGSIRREFMDNGVWDKTTSTLIAGDFSQAVYAIRQDVTYKILDQAVIQDPSDGSILYNLAQDDMVALRVVMRLGWEIPNPVNALNETETRFPFASLKPAETPSL
;
A
#
# COMPACT_ATOMS: atom_id res chain seq x y z
N MET A 1 34.83 -29.67 -25.39
CA MET A 1 34.05 -28.44 -25.31
C MET A 1 32.84 -28.74 -24.47
N ALA A 2 32.74 -28.12 -23.31
CA ALA A 2 31.55 -28.22 -22.46
C ALA A 2 30.42 -27.44 -23.14
N VAL A 3 29.39 -28.14 -23.57
CA VAL A 3 28.17 -27.51 -24.09
C VAL A 3 27.37 -27.04 -22.89
N ILE A 4 27.10 -25.75 -22.79
CA ILE A 4 26.19 -25.20 -21.76
C ILE A 4 24.82 -25.83 -22.01
N ALA A 5 24.36 -26.63 -21.08
CA ALA A 5 23.04 -27.26 -21.16
C ALA A 5 21.95 -26.20 -20.99
N ARG A 6 20.80 -26.40 -21.66
CA ARG A 6 19.64 -25.47 -21.60
C ARG A 6 19.14 -25.29 -20.15
N THR A 7 19.31 -26.30 -19.31
CA THR A 7 19.01 -26.26 -17.86
C THR A 7 19.83 -25.24 -17.07
N ASP A 8 21.04 -24.88 -17.55
CA ASP A 8 21.89 -23.89 -16.85
C ASP A 8 21.47 -22.45 -17.17
N VAL A 9 20.71 -22.26 -18.27
CA VAL A 9 20.17 -20.97 -18.71
C VAL A 9 18.75 -20.75 -18.20
N ASP A 10 17.96 -21.79 -18.00
CA ASP A 10 16.57 -21.71 -17.54
C ASP A 10 16.45 -21.01 -16.18
N SER A 11 17.36 -21.27 -15.23
CA SER A 11 17.36 -20.64 -13.91
C SER A 11 17.68 -19.12 -13.98
N LEU A 12 18.49 -18.70 -14.93
CA LEU A 12 18.81 -17.27 -15.16
C LEU A 12 17.63 -16.55 -15.79
N ILE A 13 16.94 -17.19 -16.75
CA ILE A 13 15.75 -16.65 -17.39
C ILE A 13 14.62 -16.51 -16.38
N GLU A 14 14.41 -17.51 -15.52
CA GLU A 14 13.43 -17.46 -14.43
C GLU A 14 13.65 -16.29 -13.50
N THR A 15 14.90 -16.03 -13.09
CA THR A 15 15.25 -14.93 -12.21
C THR A 15 15.00 -13.57 -12.86
N GLN A 16 15.31 -13.41 -14.14
CA GLN A 16 15.08 -12.16 -14.86
C GLN A 16 13.59 -11.81 -14.95
N VAL A 17 12.76 -12.78 -15.33
CA VAL A 17 11.30 -12.58 -15.44
C VAL A 17 10.67 -12.27 -14.08
N ALA A 18 11.10 -12.93 -13.02
CA ALA A 18 10.63 -12.66 -11.68
C ALA A 18 10.97 -11.22 -11.24
N ASN A 19 12.19 -10.76 -11.51
CA ASN A 19 12.61 -9.40 -11.19
C ASN A 19 11.84 -8.36 -12.00
N GLU A 20 11.60 -8.59 -13.29
CA GLU A 20 10.83 -7.70 -14.16
C GLU A 20 9.38 -7.55 -13.66
N ILE A 21 8.73 -8.65 -13.29
CA ILE A 21 7.38 -8.60 -12.71
C ILE A 21 7.40 -7.85 -11.39
N PHE A 22 8.37 -8.12 -10.52
CA PHE A 22 8.46 -7.44 -9.23
C PHE A 22 8.66 -5.92 -9.36
N GLU A 23 9.62 -5.49 -10.21
CA GLU A 23 9.85 -4.06 -10.47
C GLU A 23 8.61 -3.38 -11.06
N GLY A 24 7.90 -4.07 -11.95
CA GLY A 24 6.63 -3.63 -12.49
C GLY A 24 5.57 -3.43 -11.39
N VAL A 25 5.39 -4.41 -10.50
CA VAL A 25 4.42 -4.32 -9.38
C VAL A 25 4.75 -3.15 -8.45
N VAL A 26 6.02 -2.95 -8.10
CA VAL A 26 6.45 -1.83 -7.24
C VAL A 26 6.19 -0.48 -7.91
N LYS A 27 6.38 -0.40 -9.22
CA LYS A 27 6.15 0.83 -10.00
C LYS A 27 4.66 1.16 -10.14
N ASP A 28 3.84 0.15 -10.41
CA ASP A 28 2.40 0.33 -10.71
C ASP A 28 1.54 0.44 -9.45
N SER A 29 1.98 -0.18 -8.33
CA SER A 29 1.29 -0.04 -7.05
C SER A 29 1.63 1.29 -6.38
N LYS A 30 0.61 2.10 -6.08
CA LYS A 30 0.78 3.35 -5.34
C LYS A 30 1.17 3.10 -3.89
N ALA A 31 0.67 2.03 -3.26
CA ALA A 31 1.06 1.66 -1.91
C ALA A 31 2.57 1.36 -1.83
N LEU A 32 3.08 0.48 -2.70
CA LEU A 32 4.49 0.10 -2.67
C LEU A 32 5.43 1.24 -3.09
N SER A 33 4.98 2.16 -3.95
CA SER A 33 5.78 3.31 -4.37
C SER A 33 5.86 4.45 -3.35
N MET A 34 4.85 4.57 -2.47
CA MET A 34 4.75 5.65 -1.48
C MET A 34 5.15 5.21 -0.07
N PHE A 35 4.90 3.96 0.30
CA PHE A 35 5.22 3.42 1.61
C PHE A 35 6.71 3.11 1.72
N ARG A 36 7.23 3.18 2.94
CA ARG A 36 8.63 2.87 3.21
C ARG A 36 8.88 1.36 3.21
N ARG A 37 9.76 0.90 2.33
CA ARG A 37 10.22 -0.49 2.31
C ARG A 37 11.15 -0.77 3.48
N LEU A 38 10.89 -1.85 4.21
CA LEU A 38 11.79 -2.42 5.20
C LEU A 38 12.65 -3.53 4.58
N PRO A 39 13.71 -3.97 5.27
CA PRO A 39 14.45 -5.17 4.88
C PRO A 39 13.53 -6.38 4.74
N ASN A 40 13.92 -7.31 3.88
CA ASN A 40 13.14 -8.53 3.63
C ASN A 40 12.93 -9.33 4.91
N MET A 41 11.74 -9.89 5.06
CA MET A 41 11.37 -10.69 6.23
C MET A 41 12.06 -12.05 6.19
N THR A 42 12.58 -12.48 7.32
CA THR A 42 13.17 -13.82 7.49
C THR A 42 12.15 -14.86 7.95
N SER A 43 11.01 -14.43 8.48
CA SER A 43 9.90 -15.27 8.95
C SER A 43 8.57 -14.68 8.52
N ASP A 44 7.49 -15.43 8.64
CA ASP A 44 6.13 -15.00 8.26
C ASP A 44 5.61 -13.86 9.14
N LYS A 45 6.20 -13.71 10.33
CA LYS A 45 5.86 -12.66 11.27
C LYS A 45 7.11 -11.91 11.72
N THR A 46 7.17 -10.62 11.42
CA THR A 46 8.29 -9.75 11.82
C THR A 46 7.81 -8.76 12.88
N LYS A 47 8.56 -8.67 13.98
CA LYS A 47 8.28 -7.78 15.09
C LYS A 47 8.90 -6.42 14.86
N LEU A 48 8.07 -5.38 14.90
CA LEU A 48 8.49 -3.98 14.95
C LEU A 48 8.49 -3.50 16.40
N ARG A 49 9.55 -2.82 16.80
CA ARG A 49 9.60 -2.09 18.06
C ARG A 49 9.15 -0.66 17.80
N VAL A 50 8.09 -0.24 18.45
CA VAL A 50 7.51 1.08 18.31
C VAL A 50 7.63 1.81 19.65
N LEU A 51 8.04 3.07 19.61
CA LEU A 51 8.15 3.90 20.78
C LEU A 51 6.73 4.21 21.32
N ASP A 52 6.49 3.90 22.59
CA ASP A 52 5.19 4.04 23.25
C ASP A 52 5.14 5.22 24.21
N SER A 53 6.25 5.52 24.90
CA SER A 53 6.33 6.69 25.75
C SER A 53 7.67 7.38 25.67
N LEU A 54 7.64 8.72 25.72
CA LEU A 54 8.83 9.58 25.66
C LEU A 54 9.37 9.89 27.05
N PRO A 55 10.69 10.03 27.22
CA PRO A 55 11.26 10.53 28.46
C PRO A 55 10.97 12.03 28.59
N VAL A 56 10.60 12.46 29.79
CA VAL A 56 10.36 13.87 30.12
C VAL A 56 11.58 14.46 30.81
N ALA A 57 12.12 15.55 30.27
CA ALA A 57 13.18 16.32 30.93
C ALA A 57 12.54 17.41 31.81
N TYR A 58 13.17 17.69 32.91
CA TYR A 58 12.77 18.75 33.86
C TYR A 58 14.00 19.46 34.41
N PHE A 59 13.77 20.70 34.84
CA PHE A 59 14.80 21.47 35.51
C PHE A 59 14.86 21.03 36.98
N VAL A 60 16.06 20.87 37.54
CA VAL A 60 16.29 20.57 38.94
C VAL A 60 16.41 21.88 39.68
N ASP A 61 15.51 22.11 40.64
CA ASP A 61 15.49 23.28 41.49
C ASP A 61 15.46 22.87 42.95
N GLU A 62 16.25 23.52 43.80
CA GLU A 62 16.28 23.26 45.24
C GLU A 62 14.95 23.56 45.92
N THR A 63 14.20 24.56 45.45
CA THR A 63 12.91 24.97 46.00
C THR A 63 11.77 24.01 45.67
N THR A 64 11.80 23.41 44.47
CA THR A 64 10.69 22.56 43.98
C THR A 64 10.96 21.08 44.22
N ASN A 65 12.22 20.64 44.06
CA ASN A 65 12.60 19.21 44.06
C ASN A 65 13.63 18.84 45.14
N ASN A 66 13.94 19.75 46.06
CA ASN A 66 15.05 19.58 47.05
C ASN A 66 16.35 19.16 46.39
N GLY A 67 16.67 19.68 45.17
CA GLY A 67 17.84 19.33 44.40
C GLY A 67 17.89 17.88 43.91
N ARG A 68 16.83 17.11 44.01
CA ARG A 68 16.77 15.70 43.59
C ARG A 68 16.32 15.57 42.15
N LYS A 69 16.97 14.60 41.43
CA LYS A 69 16.61 14.25 40.07
C LYS A 69 15.47 13.25 40.04
N ASN A 70 14.37 13.58 39.33
CA ASN A 70 13.26 12.66 39.13
C ASN A 70 13.65 11.59 38.10
N THR A 71 12.98 10.46 38.17
CA THR A 71 13.10 9.41 37.15
C THR A 71 12.00 9.55 36.14
N THR A 72 12.34 9.32 34.86
CA THR A 72 11.37 9.26 33.77
C THR A 72 11.42 7.87 33.15
N LYS A 73 10.30 7.41 32.59
CA LYS A 73 10.17 6.09 31.98
C LYS A 73 10.08 6.24 30.47
N MET A 74 10.76 5.37 29.77
CA MET A 74 10.64 5.20 28.33
C MET A 74 10.15 3.77 28.06
N ALA A 75 9.12 3.62 27.23
CA ALA A 75 8.54 2.32 26.90
C ALA A 75 8.48 2.09 25.38
N TRP A 76 8.52 0.82 25.01
CA TRP A 76 8.35 0.38 23.63
C TRP A 76 7.21 -0.64 23.54
N ASP A 77 6.34 -0.44 22.58
CA ASP A 77 5.33 -1.42 22.19
C ASP A 77 5.82 -2.31 21.05
N LYS A 78 5.06 -3.35 20.78
CA LYS A 78 5.37 -4.37 19.78
C LYS A 78 4.27 -4.40 18.75
N LYS A 79 4.57 -3.95 17.53
CA LYS A 79 3.72 -4.16 16.36
C LYS A 79 4.28 -5.29 15.50
N PHE A 80 3.42 -5.96 14.74
CA PHE A 80 3.83 -7.10 13.93
C PHE A 80 3.41 -6.90 12.49
N ILE A 81 4.36 -7.15 11.58
CA ILE A 81 4.06 -7.32 10.17
C ILE A 81 3.84 -8.80 9.92
N ASN A 82 2.67 -9.17 9.42
CA ASN A 82 2.34 -10.53 9.03
C ASN A 82 2.41 -10.64 7.51
N ALA A 83 3.20 -11.60 7.01
CA ALA A 83 3.32 -11.85 5.58
C ALA A 83 2.10 -12.64 5.09
N ALA A 84 1.45 -12.13 4.04
CA ALA A 84 0.39 -12.84 3.34
C ALA A 84 0.84 -13.20 1.92
N GLU A 85 0.28 -14.27 1.39
CA GLU A 85 0.55 -14.76 0.05
C GLU A 85 -0.43 -14.14 -0.95
N LEU A 86 0.11 -13.60 -2.03
CA LEU A 86 -0.62 -13.16 -3.20
C LEU A 86 -0.22 -14.06 -4.36
N ALA A 87 -1.19 -14.71 -4.98
CA ALA A 87 -0.96 -15.67 -6.05
C ALA A 87 -1.93 -15.47 -7.20
N VAL A 88 -1.48 -15.81 -8.41
CA VAL A 88 -2.33 -15.93 -9.60
C VAL A 88 -1.89 -17.14 -10.40
N ILE A 89 -2.86 -17.82 -11.00
CA ILE A 89 -2.64 -18.93 -11.94
C ILE A 89 -3.37 -18.59 -13.23
N VAL A 90 -2.64 -18.57 -14.34
CA VAL A 90 -3.18 -18.30 -15.69
C VAL A 90 -3.04 -19.54 -16.54
N PRO A 91 -4.10 -20.34 -16.76
CA PRO A 91 -4.08 -21.51 -17.63
C PRO A 91 -4.27 -21.08 -19.09
N ILE A 92 -3.50 -21.70 -20.00
CA ILE A 92 -3.53 -21.45 -21.44
C ILE A 92 -3.44 -22.80 -22.15
N LYS A 93 -4.18 -23.00 -23.24
CA LYS A 93 -4.11 -24.19 -24.06
C LYS A 93 -2.81 -24.23 -24.86
N GLU A 94 -2.15 -25.38 -24.95
CA GLU A 94 -0.90 -25.56 -25.71
C GLU A 94 -1.07 -25.23 -27.18
N ASN A 95 -2.19 -25.64 -27.79
CA ASN A 95 -2.50 -25.30 -29.19
C ASN A 95 -2.54 -23.79 -29.41
N THR A 96 -3.09 -23.03 -28.45
CA THR A 96 -3.11 -21.56 -28.54
C THR A 96 -1.72 -20.94 -28.46
N LEU A 97 -0.82 -21.54 -27.65
CA LEU A 97 0.57 -21.10 -27.56
C LEU A 97 1.35 -21.39 -28.85
N ASN A 98 1.10 -22.56 -29.46
CA ASN A 98 1.79 -22.99 -30.67
C ASN A 98 1.30 -22.25 -31.94
N ASP A 99 0.01 -21.94 -32.00
CA ASP A 99 -0.62 -21.29 -33.18
C ASP A 99 -0.55 -19.75 -33.12
N ALA A 100 -0.18 -19.18 -31.95
CA ALA A 100 -0.10 -17.75 -31.78
C ALA A 100 1.05 -17.14 -32.60
N SER A 101 0.75 -16.08 -33.33
CA SER A 101 1.75 -15.29 -34.06
C SER A 101 2.57 -14.35 -33.15
N ILE A 102 2.19 -14.25 -31.90
CA ILE A 102 2.81 -13.40 -30.85
C ILE A 102 3.19 -14.24 -29.65
N ASP A 103 4.20 -13.81 -28.91
CA ASP A 103 4.54 -14.41 -27.62
C ASP A 103 3.47 -14.05 -26.56
N ILE A 104 2.56 -14.98 -26.31
CA ILE A 104 1.46 -14.81 -25.35
C ILE A 104 2.00 -14.50 -23.95
N TRP A 105 3.13 -15.06 -23.56
CA TRP A 105 3.72 -14.81 -22.25
C TRP A 105 4.16 -13.36 -22.07
N SER A 106 4.65 -12.72 -23.13
CA SER A 106 4.99 -11.30 -23.09
C SER A 106 3.78 -10.38 -22.89
N GLU A 107 2.60 -10.80 -23.36
CA GLU A 107 1.34 -10.08 -23.13
C GLU A 107 0.72 -10.36 -21.76
N VAL A 108 0.90 -11.56 -21.22
CA VAL A 108 0.34 -11.97 -19.93
C VAL A 108 1.09 -11.34 -18.75
N ARG A 109 2.41 -11.22 -18.83
CA ARG A 109 3.24 -10.65 -17.74
C ARG A 109 2.78 -9.25 -17.28
N PRO A 110 2.61 -8.24 -18.15
CA PRO A 110 2.14 -6.92 -17.74
C PRO A 110 0.77 -6.96 -17.08
N ARG A 111 -0.12 -7.87 -17.52
CA ARG A 111 -1.46 -8.02 -16.93
C ARG A 111 -1.43 -8.60 -15.53
N ILE A 112 -0.49 -9.51 -15.28
CA ILE A 112 -0.24 -10.03 -13.92
C ILE A 112 0.28 -8.91 -13.01
N VAL A 113 1.22 -8.10 -13.49
CA VAL A 113 1.76 -6.94 -12.77
C VAL A 113 0.63 -5.98 -12.38
N GLU A 114 -0.22 -5.60 -13.33
CA GLU A 114 -1.38 -4.74 -13.12
C GLU A 114 -2.36 -5.35 -12.10
N ALA A 115 -2.66 -6.64 -12.21
CA ALA A 115 -3.56 -7.33 -11.29
C ALA A 115 -3.02 -7.39 -9.85
N PHE A 116 -1.72 -7.64 -9.68
CA PHE A 116 -1.05 -7.64 -8.38
C PHE A 116 -1.04 -6.25 -7.77
N ALA A 117 -0.62 -5.23 -8.51
CA ALA A 117 -0.61 -3.85 -8.07
C ALA A 117 -2.00 -3.40 -7.61
N LYS A 118 -3.03 -3.69 -8.42
CA LYS A 118 -4.42 -3.38 -8.10
C LYS A 118 -4.90 -4.08 -6.81
N LYS A 119 -4.57 -5.36 -6.63
CA LYS A 119 -4.99 -6.11 -5.44
C LYS A 119 -4.29 -5.63 -4.17
N ILE A 120 -2.99 -5.32 -4.26
CA ILE A 120 -2.19 -4.76 -3.16
C ILE A 120 -2.76 -3.40 -2.74
N ASP A 121 -2.97 -2.50 -3.69
CA ASP A 121 -3.50 -1.17 -3.42
C ASP A 121 -4.89 -1.24 -2.78
N ASN A 122 -5.76 -2.12 -3.27
CA ASN A 122 -7.12 -2.29 -2.75
C ASN A 122 -7.11 -2.79 -1.30
N ALA A 123 -6.25 -3.78 -1.00
CA ALA A 123 -6.11 -4.31 0.35
C ALA A 123 -5.46 -3.32 1.31
N MET A 124 -4.42 -2.60 0.89
CA MET A 124 -3.68 -1.68 1.77
C MET A 124 -4.42 -0.35 1.99
N PHE A 125 -5.05 0.23 0.97
CA PHE A 125 -5.76 1.50 1.13
C PHE A 125 -7.19 1.32 1.66
N PHE A 126 -7.97 0.41 1.09
CA PHE A 126 -9.39 0.27 1.41
C PHE A 126 -9.73 -0.96 2.26
N GLY A 127 -8.78 -1.89 2.45
CA GLY A 127 -9.00 -3.11 3.22
C GLY A 127 -9.93 -4.13 2.52
N VAL A 128 -10.19 -3.96 1.21
CA VAL A 128 -11.05 -4.87 0.45
C VAL A 128 -10.31 -6.16 0.17
N ASP A 129 -10.92 -7.30 0.51
CA ASP A 129 -10.34 -8.64 0.39
C ASP A 129 -8.96 -8.78 1.03
N LYS A 130 -8.71 -8.04 2.11
CA LYS A 130 -7.46 -8.13 2.85
C LYS A 130 -7.31 -9.49 3.53
N PRO A 131 -6.10 -10.00 3.72
CA PRO A 131 -5.86 -11.16 4.58
C PRO A 131 -6.32 -10.90 6.02
N THR A 132 -6.82 -11.93 6.70
CA THR A 132 -7.37 -11.82 8.06
C THR A 132 -6.36 -11.28 9.06
N ASP A 133 -5.08 -11.65 8.89
CA ASP A 133 -3.98 -11.25 9.79
C ASP A 133 -3.44 -9.84 9.50
N TRP A 134 -3.92 -9.18 8.46
CA TRP A 134 -3.52 -7.80 8.17
C TRP A 134 -4.37 -6.82 8.96
N ARG A 135 -3.77 -5.68 9.29
CA ARG A 135 -4.51 -4.54 9.84
C ARG A 135 -5.58 -4.07 8.85
N ASP A 136 -6.49 -3.25 9.32
CA ASP A 136 -7.45 -2.58 8.47
C ASP A 136 -6.75 -1.67 7.46
N GLY A 137 -7.37 -1.48 6.30
CA GLY A 137 -6.85 -0.59 5.28
C GLY A 137 -6.60 0.81 5.81
N LEU A 138 -5.81 1.60 5.07
CA LEU A 138 -5.43 2.95 5.51
C LEU A 138 -6.67 3.82 5.72
N VAL A 139 -7.63 3.84 4.77
CA VAL A 139 -8.86 4.65 4.89
C VAL A 139 -9.72 4.21 6.08
N PRO A 140 -10.09 2.94 6.27
CA PRO A 140 -10.78 2.50 7.48
C PRO A 140 -10.05 2.84 8.77
N SER A 141 -8.71 2.80 8.75
CA SER A 141 -7.91 3.18 9.93
C SER A 141 -7.98 4.68 10.24
N VAL A 142 -8.01 5.54 9.19
CA VAL A 142 -8.23 7.00 9.33
C VAL A 142 -9.60 7.27 9.96
N ILE A 143 -10.64 6.60 9.47
CA ILE A 143 -12.01 6.71 9.99
C ILE A 143 -12.05 6.32 11.48
N SER A 144 -11.47 5.18 11.82
CA SER A 144 -11.41 4.68 13.20
C SER A 144 -10.63 5.61 14.14
N ALA A 145 -9.62 6.32 13.63
CA ALA A 145 -8.85 7.31 14.38
C ALA A 145 -9.57 8.68 14.51
N GLY A 146 -10.72 8.88 13.85
CA GLY A 146 -11.43 10.15 13.84
C GLY A 146 -10.67 11.26 13.10
N ALA A 147 -9.82 10.88 12.14
CA ALA A 147 -9.00 11.80 11.35
C ALA A 147 -9.65 12.14 10.00
N GLU A 148 -10.98 12.16 9.93
CA GLU A 148 -11.73 12.59 8.77
C GLU A 148 -12.09 14.08 8.85
N VAL A 149 -12.19 14.71 7.67
CA VAL A 149 -12.69 16.08 7.47
C VAL A 149 -13.80 16.00 6.43
N ASP A 150 -14.91 16.67 6.67
CA ASP A 150 -16.03 16.70 5.72
C ASP A 150 -15.75 17.68 4.57
N GLU A 151 -16.10 17.33 3.32
CA GLU A 151 -15.94 18.18 2.14
C GLU A 151 -16.94 19.33 2.20
N THR A 152 -16.44 20.59 2.21
CA THR A 152 -17.28 21.80 2.22
C THR A 152 -17.57 22.34 0.81
N GLY A 153 -16.97 21.75 -0.22
CA GLY A 153 -17.03 22.23 -1.61
C GLY A 153 -15.98 23.28 -1.97
N LYS A 154 -15.16 23.71 -1.01
CA LYS A 154 -14.00 24.60 -1.22
C LYS A 154 -12.71 23.78 -1.11
N LEU A 155 -12.36 23.09 -2.18
CA LEU A 155 -11.27 22.10 -2.16
C LEU A 155 -9.96 22.62 -1.55
N TYR A 156 -9.60 23.89 -1.76
CA TYR A 156 -8.39 24.48 -1.18
C TYR A 156 -8.44 24.51 0.35
N SER A 157 -9.55 24.97 0.92
CA SER A 157 -9.78 24.99 2.37
C SER A 157 -9.81 23.56 2.92
N ASP A 158 -10.57 22.70 2.26
CA ASP A 158 -10.74 21.30 2.68
C ASP A 158 -9.39 20.56 2.72
N ILE A 159 -8.50 20.79 1.75
CA ILE A 159 -7.14 20.25 1.74
C ILE A 159 -6.32 20.78 2.92
N ASN A 160 -6.37 22.08 3.18
CA ASN A 160 -5.67 22.69 4.31
C ASN A 160 -6.18 22.09 5.65
N ASP A 161 -7.48 21.91 5.80
CA ASP A 161 -8.06 21.34 7.01
C ASP A 161 -7.61 19.88 7.21
N VAL A 162 -7.56 19.07 6.15
CA VAL A 162 -7.02 17.72 6.19
C VAL A 162 -5.54 17.71 6.59
N MET A 163 -4.74 18.61 6.00
CA MET A 163 -3.32 18.74 6.34
C MET A 163 -3.13 19.17 7.80
N THR A 164 -3.87 20.18 8.25
CA THR A 164 -3.84 20.67 9.64
C THR A 164 -4.14 19.53 10.61
N LYS A 165 -5.11 18.66 10.31
CA LYS A 165 -5.44 17.50 11.14
C LYS A 165 -4.25 16.53 11.34
N VAL A 166 -3.45 16.32 10.28
CA VAL A 166 -2.23 15.50 10.34
C VAL A 166 -1.13 16.21 11.14
N GLU A 167 -0.96 17.52 10.93
CA GLU A 167 0.05 18.33 11.59
C GLU A 167 -0.22 18.48 13.09
N GLU A 168 -1.49 18.64 13.49
CA GLU A 168 -1.92 18.60 14.89
C GLU A 168 -1.65 17.25 15.57
N SER A 169 -1.65 16.16 14.79
CA SER A 169 -1.23 14.84 15.27
C SER A 169 0.29 14.70 15.39
N GLY A 170 1.07 15.73 15.01
CA GLY A 170 2.53 15.78 15.12
C GLY A 170 3.28 15.12 13.96
N TYR A 171 2.65 14.99 12.79
CA TYR A 171 3.27 14.48 11.58
C TYR A 171 3.31 15.54 10.48
N ASN A 172 4.34 15.49 9.63
CA ASN A 172 4.44 16.37 8.47
C ASN A 172 3.81 15.70 7.24
N VAL A 173 2.93 16.43 6.54
CA VAL A 173 2.34 15.94 5.30
C VAL A 173 3.41 15.93 4.20
N ASN A 174 3.71 14.76 3.65
CA ASN A 174 4.68 14.61 2.55
C ASN A 174 4.01 14.33 1.19
N ALA A 175 2.76 13.86 1.19
CA ALA A 175 2.02 13.63 -0.04
C ALA A 175 0.51 13.70 0.16
N ILE A 176 -0.17 13.98 -0.95
CA ILE A 176 -1.63 13.87 -1.10
C ILE A 176 -1.92 12.82 -2.16
N LEU A 177 -2.80 11.88 -1.85
CA LEU A 177 -3.23 10.81 -2.73
C LEU A 177 -4.73 10.90 -2.98
N GLY A 178 -5.15 10.70 -4.22
CA GLY A 178 -6.56 10.63 -4.57
C GLY A 178 -6.80 9.92 -5.90
N GLY A 179 -8.05 9.74 -6.27
CA GLY A 179 -8.40 9.16 -7.57
C GLY A 179 -8.13 10.13 -8.72
N VAL A 180 -8.09 9.61 -9.96
CA VAL A 180 -7.85 10.41 -11.18
C VAL A 180 -8.80 11.59 -11.31
N GLY A 181 -10.06 11.44 -10.87
CA GLY A 181 -11.05 12.52 -10.91
C GLY A 181 -10.67 13.76 -10.10
N LEU A 182 -9.82 13.59 -9.08
CA LEU A 182 -9.31 14.70 -8.29
C LEU A 182 -8.48 15.70 -9.12
N LYS A 183 -7.84 15.24 -10.21
CA LYS A 183 -7.14 16.14 -11.17
C LYS A 183 -8.08 17.21 -11.75
N GLY A 184 -9.34 16.84 -12.00
CA GLY A 184 -10.36 17.78 -12.44
C GLY A 184 -10.71 18.80 -11.36
N LYS A 185 -10.92 18.36 -10.14
CA LYS A 185 -11.20 19.25 -8.99
C LYS A 185 -10.03 20.24 -8.76
N PHE A 186 -8.78 19.80 -8.87
CA PHE A 186 -7.60 20.68 -8.78
C PHE A 186 -7.57 21.78 -9.86
N ARG A 187 -7.94 21.45 -11.10
CA ARG A 187 -7.98 22.43 -12.19
C ARG A 187 -9.11 23.45 -12.06
N MET A 188 -10.15 23.13 -11.30
CA MET A 188 -11.30 24.00 -11.07
C MET A 188 -11.15 24.87 -9.81
N MET A 189 -10.01 24.76 -9.09
CA MET A 189 -9.77 25.59 -7.92
C MET A 189 -9.60 27.06 -8.32
N THR A 190 -10.36 27.91 -7.67
CA THR A 190 -10.31 29.38 -7.88
C THR A 190 -10.11 30.08 -6.55
N ASP A 191 -9.52 31.27 -6.60
CA ASP A 191 -9.45 32.16 -5.46
C ASP A 191 -10.82 32.83 -5.17
N THR A 192 -10.87 33.70 -4.17
CA THR A 192 -12.07 34.46 -3.80
C THR A 192 -12.56 35.41 -4.88
N THR A 193 -11.72 35.71 -5.87
CA THR A 193 -12.01 36.60 -7.02
C THR A 193 -12.41 35.82 -8.26
N GLY A 194 -12.40 34.47 -8.21
CA GLY A 194 -12.74 33.58 -9.32
C GLY A 194 -11.58 33.32 -10.29
N GLN A 195 -10.35 33.73 -9.95
CA GLN A 195 -9.18 33.43 -10.76
C GLN A 195 -8.69 32.02 -10.44
N PRO A 196 -8.22 31.26 -11.45
CA PRO A 196 -7.66 29.92 -11.21
C PRO A 196 -6.46 30.00 -10.26
N LEU A 197 -6.53 29.26 -9.17
CA LEU A 197 -5.40 29.11 -8.26
C LEU A 197 -4.28 28.34 -8.94
N ASN A 198 -3.06 28.86 -8.84
CA ASN A 198 -1.90 28.11 -9.26
C ASN A 198 -1.67 26.98 -8.26
N THR A 199 -1.88 25.73 -8.71
CA THR A 199 -1.77 24.55 -7.84
C THR A 199 -0.37 24.33 -7.25
N THR A 200 0.63 25.11 -7.67
CA THR A 200 1.97 25.13 -7.07
C THR A 200 1.95 25.71 -5.63
N GLU A 201 0.91 26.46 -5.26
CA GLU A 201 0.78 27.12 -3.96
C GLU A 201 0.30 26.22 -2.83
N ILE A 202 -0.13 24.98 -3.12
CA ILE A 202 -0.38 23.97 -2.09
C ILE A 202 0.97 23.38 -1.66
N GLY A 203 1.80 24.20 -1.03
CA GLY A 203 2.96 23.87 -0.22
C GLY A 203 3.97 22.87 -0.79
N SER A 204 4.30 22.84 -2.09
CA SER A 204 5.30 21.94 -2.69
C SER A 204 5.08 20.43 -2.38
N ILE A 205 3.89 20.04 -1.91
CA ILE A 205 3.58 18.67 -1.50
C ILE A 205 3.36 17.81 -2.73
N ARG A 206 3.94 16.60 -2.70
CA ARG A 206 3.79 15.61 -3.75
C ARG A 206 2.31 15.21 -3.90
N ARG A 207 1.79 15.28 -5.12
CA ARG A 207 0.43 14.87 -5.46
C ARG A 207 0.46 13.63 -6.31
N GLU A 208 -0.13 12.58 -5.81
CA GLU A 208 -0.24 11.30 -6.49
C GLU A 208 -1.71 10.99 -6.82
N PHE A 209 -1.90 10.33 -7.93
CA PHE A 209 -3.23 9.97 -8.40
C PHE A 209 -3.28 8.49 -8.72
N MET A 210 -4.27 7.82 -8.19
CA MET A 210 -4.50 6.41 -8.41
C MET A 210 -5.34 6.23 -9.67
N ASP A 211 -4.75 5.62 -10.69
CA ASP A 211 -5.34 5.43 -12.03
C ASP A 211 -5.73 3.97 -12.32
N ASN A 212 -5.42 3.05 -11.42
CA ASN A 212 -5.71 1.62 -11.55
C ASN A 212 -7.18 1.22 -11.26
N GLY A 213 -8.07 2.21 -11.07
CA GLY A 213 -9.50 1.98 -10.83
C GLY A 213 -9.86 1.47 -9.42
N VAL A 214 -8.91 1.47 -8.48
CA VAL A 214 -9.11 1.04 -7.09
C VAL A 214 -9.78 2.12 -6.24
N TRP A 215 -9.58 3.41 -6.59
CA TRP A 215 -10.04 4.51 -5.75
C TRP A 215 -11.54 4.55 -5.54
N ASP A 216 -11.98 4.35 -4.31
CA ASP A 216 -13.39 4.48 -3.92
C ASP A 216 -13.72 5.95 -3.57
N LYS A 217 -14.43 6.60 -4.49
CA LYS A 217 -14.85 7.99 -4.36
C LYS A 217 -15.97 8.19 -3.32
N THR A 218 -16.65 7.11 -2.94
CA THR A 218 -17.76 7.18 -1.97
C THR A 218 -17.25 7.21 -0.56
N THR A 219 -16.08 6.61 -0.32
CA THR A 219 -15.47 6.55 1.00
C THR A 219 -14.52 7.73 1.25
N SER A 220 -13.74 8.13 0.24
CA SER A 220 -12.78 9.24 0.40
C SER A 220 -12.55 9.99 -0.90
N THR A 221 -12.53 11.34 -0.84
CA THR A 221 -12.13 12.19 -1.96
C THR A 221 -10.63 12.23 -2.13
N LEU A 222 -9.88 12.35 -1.03
CA LEU A 222 -8.42 12.32 -0.98
C LEU A 222 -7.92 11.91 0.42
N ILE A 223 -6.67 11.52 0.48
CA ILE A 223 -5.92 11.26 1.71
C ILE A 223 -4.67 12.13 1.68
N ALA A 224 -4.38 12.82 2.79
CA ALA A 224 -3.12 13.49 3.01
C ALA A 224 -2.41 12.91 4.23
N GLY A 225 -1.08 12.90 4.25
CA GLY A 225 -0.35 12.41 5.39
C GLY A 225 1.13 12.18 5.14
N ASP A 226 1.78 11.57 6.13
CA ASP A 226 3.15 11.12 6.06
C ASP A 226 3.22 9.64 5.64
N PHE A 227 3.31 9.39 4.35
CA PHE A 227 3.36 8.04 3.78
C PHE A 227 4.62 7.27 4.17
N SER A 228 5.66 7.92 4.69
CA SER A 228 6.84 7.24 5.21
C SER A 228 6.57 6.49 6.53
N GLN A 229 5.48 6.83 7.23
CA GLN A 229 5.04 6.12 8.43
C GLN A 229 4.35 4.79 8.12
N ALA A 230 3.81 4.61 6.93
CA ALA A 230 3.37 3.31 6.46
C ALA A 230 4.58 2.51 5.98
N VAL A 231 4.73 1.29 6.47
CA VAL A 231 5.87 0.43 6.14
C VAL A 231 5.41 -0.89 5.57
N TYR A 232 6.15 -1.41 4.60
CA TYR A 232 5.93 -2.76 4.09
C TYR A 232 7.24 -3.55 4.05
N ALA A 233 7.12 -4.85 4.13
CA ALA A 233 8.23 -5.76 4.01
C ALA A 233 7.86 -6.96 3.13
N ILE A 234 8.83 -7.45 2.38
CA ILE A 234 8.68 -8.58 1.48
C ILE A 234 9.24 -9.81 2.18
N ARG A 235 8.46 -10.88 2.22
CA ARG A 235 8.89 -12.18 2.75
C ARG A 235 9.48 -13.04 1.65
N GLN A 236 8.82 -13.03 0.49
CA GLN A 236 9.21 -13.76 -0.69
C GLN A 236 8.95 -12.90 -1.91
N ASP A 237 9.99 -12.67 -2.67
CA ASP A 237 9.90 -11.99 -3.96
C ASP A 237 9.03 -12.79 -4.92
N VAL A 238 8.65 -12.17 -6.01
CA VAL A 238 7.85 -12.82 -7.04
C VAL A 238 8.56 -14.08 -7.51
N THR A 239 7.88 -15.20 -7.40
CA THR A 239 8.31 -16.47 -7.99
C THR A 239 7.29 -16.90 -9.03
N TYR A 240 7.75 -17.33 -10.18
CA TYR A 240 6.87 -17.90 -11.18
C TYR A 240 7.25 -19.33 -11.51
N LYS A 241 6.28 -20.14 -11.87
CA LYS A 241 6.47 -21.52 -12.27
C LYS A 241 5.48 -21.87 -13.37
N ILE A 242 5.98 -22.48 -14.43
CA ILE A 242 5.16 -23.09 -15.47
C ILE A 242 4.73 -24.47 -14.98
N LEU A 243 3.45 -24.76 -15.04
CA LEU A 243 2.83 -26.00 -14.65
C LEU A 243 2.26 -26.68 -15.90
N ASP A 244 2.64 -27.92 -16.14
CA ASP A 244 2.19 -28.76 -17.24
C ASP A 244 1.37 -29.98 -16.79
N GLN A 245 1.55 -30.41 -15.53
CA GLN A 245 0.97 -31.63 -14.96
C GLN A 245 0.29 -31.33 -13.62
N ALA A 246 -0.58 -30.34 -13.59
CA ALA A 246 -1.29 -29.97 -12.37
C ALA A 246 -2.82 -30.02 -12.57
N VAL A 247 -3.52 -30.25 -11.46
CA VAL A 247 -4.98 -30.11 -11.39
C VAL A 247 -5.30 -28.78 -10.72
N ILE A 248 -6.10 -27.95 -11.38
CA ILE A 248 -6.57 -26.67 -10.85
C ILE A 248 -8.00 -26.88 -10.36
N GLN A 249 -8.22 -26.57 -9.08
CA GLN A 249 -9.51 -26.72 -8.41
C GLN A 249 -10.11 -25.34 -8.09
N ASP A 250 -11.43 -25.26 -8.06
CA ASP A 250 -12.14 -24.09 -7.57
C ASP A 250 -11.91 -23.93 -6.06
N PRO A 251 -11.45 -22.75 -5.59
CA PRO A 251 -11.20 -22.54 -4.18
C PRO A 251 -12.46 -22.53 -3.31
N SER A 252 -13.65 -22.40 -3.89
CA SER A 252 -14.91 -22.32 -3.15
C SER A 252 -15.51 -23.68 -2.80
N ASP A 253 -15.43 -24.65 -3.72
CA ASP A 253 -16.06 -25.97 -3.57
C ASP A 253 -15.11 -27.16 -3.80
N GLY A 254 -13.87 -26.89 -4.24
CA GLY A 254 -12.86 -27.92 -4.53
C GLY A 254 -13.11 -28.71 -5.81
N SER A 255 -14.10 -28.31 -6.64
CA SER A 255 -14.34 -28.94 -7.94
C SER A 255 -13.16 -28.76 -8.88
N ILE A 256 -12.89 -29.74 -9.73
CA ILE A 256 -11.82 -29.67 -10.73
C ILE A 256 -12.26 -28.74 -11.85
N LEU A 257 -11.56 -27.62 -12.00
CA LEU A 257 -11.76 -26.67 -13.11
C LEU A 257 -10.98 -27.12 -14.36
N TYR A 258 -9.71 -27.49 -14.17
CA TYR A 258 -8.83 -27.90 -15.26
C TYR A 258 -7.90 -29.02 -14.78
N ASN A 259 -7.73 -30.04 -15.62
CA ASN A 259 -6.65 -31.03 -15.49
C ASN A 259 -5.66 -30.78 -16.64
N LEU A 260 -4.57 -30.07 -16.34
CA LEU A 260 -3.67 -29.55 -17.37
C LEU A 260 -3.16 -30.65 -18.31
N ALA A 261 -2.86 -31.85 -17.77
CA ALA A 261 -2.36 -32.96 -18.58
C ALA A 261 -3.43 -33.61 -19.47
N GLN A 262 -4.71 -33.57 -19.07
CA GLN A 262 -5.81 -34.14 -19.88
C GLN A 262 -6.41 -33.16 -20.87
N ASP A 263 -6.31 -31.85 -20.54
CA ASP A 263 -6.91 -30.78 -21.33
C ASP A 263 -5.90 -30.13 -22.29
N ASP A 264 -4.68 -30.69 -22.40
CA ASP A 264 -3.56 -30.13 -23.18
C ASP A 264 -3.32 -28.64 -22.87
N MET A 265 -3.13 -28.34 -21.59
CA MET A 265 -2.97 -26.97 -21.07
C MET A 265 -1.68 -26.80 -20.29
N VAL A 266 -1.17 -25.59 -20.34
CA VAL A 266 -0.05 -25.11 -19.52
C VAL A 266 -0.55 -23.94 -18.67
N ALA A 267 -0.13 -23.87 -17.42
CA ALA A 267 -0.50 -22.77 -16.55
C ALA A 267 0.75 -22.04 -16.03
N LEU A 268 0.69 -20.71 -16.02
CA LEU A 268 1.67 -19.86 -15.33
C LEU A 268 1.18 -19.57 -13.93
N ARG A 269 1.92 -20.02 -12.92
CA ARG A 269 1.68 -19.67 -11.51
C ARG A 269 2.68 -18.63 -11.06
N VAL A 270 2.18 -17.51 -10.57
CA VAL A 270 2.98 -16.42 -9.98
C VAL A 270 2.58 -16.24 -8.53
N VAL A 271 3.56 -16.17 -7.64
CA VAL A 271 3.35 -16.06 -6.19
C VAL A 271 4.30 -15.01 -5.62
N MET A 272 3.79 -14.17 -4.72
CA MET A 272 4.53 -13.17 -3.95
C MET A 272 4.03 -13.19 -2.50
N ARG A 273 4.92 -12.92 -1.52
CA ARG A 273 4.54 -12.80 -0.11
C ARG A 273 5.04 -11.50 0.46
N LEU A 274 4.14 -10.69 1.00
CA LEU A 274 4.45 -9.39 1.60
C LEU A 274 3.55 -9.12 2.81
N GLY A 275 3.97 -8.16 3.62
CA GLY A 275 3.18 -7.66 4.73
C GLY A 275 3.39 -6.16 4.91
N TRP A 276 2.47 -5.48 5.59
CA TRP A 276 2.53 -4.06 5.86
C TRP A 276 1.98 -3.70 7.23
N GLU A 277 2.36 -2.51 7.73
CA GLU A 277 1.90 -1.99 9.01
C GLU A 277 2.08 -0.46 9.06
N ILE A 278 1.32 0.21 9.93
CA ILE A 278 1.55 1.60 10.33
C ILE A 278 2.00 1.57 11.80
N PRO A 279 3.29 1.73 12.08
CA PRO A 279 3.83 1.68 13.44
C PRO A 279 3.20 2.70 14.37
N ASN A 280 2.93 3.91 13.87
CA ASN A 280 2.36 5.03 14.62
C ASN A 280 3.09 5.28 15.96
N PRO A 281 4.42 5.60 15.94
CA PRO A 281 5.18 5.86 17.15
C PRO A 281 4.67 7.10 17.88
N VAL A 282 4.86 7.15 19.19
CA VAL A 282 4.60 8.35 19.98
C VAL A 282 5.50 9.49 19.53
N ASN A 283 4.96 10.69 19.46
CA ASN A 283 5.73 11.91 19.16
C ASN A 283 5.53 12.97 20.27
N ALA A 284 6.39 13.99 20.25
CA ALA A 284 6.41 15.02 21.31
C ALA A 284 5.20 15.96 21.27
N LEU A 285 4.49 16.07 20.14
CA LEU A 285 3.32 16.93 20.00
C LEU A 285 2.04 16.26 20.49
N ASN A 286 1.91 14.97 20.25
CA ASN A 286 0.72 14.21 20.63
C ASN A 286 1.13 12.84 21.17
N GLU A 287 1.02 12.67 22.48
CA GLU A 287 1.31 11.41 23.17
C GLU A 287 0.09 10.49 23.25
N THR A 288 -1.09 10.94 22.82
CA THR A 288 -2.32 10.14 22.87
C THR A 288 -2.35 9.06 21.79
N GLU A 289 -3.12 8.00 22.02
CA GLU A 289 -3.32 6.93 21.04
C GLU A 289 -4.13 7.37 19.82
N THR A 290 -4.84 8.50 19.92
CA THR A 290 -5.65 9.06 18.83
C THR A 290 -4.84 9.74 17.73
N ARG A 291 -3.51 9.94 17.92
CA ARG A 291 -2.63 10.46 16.88
C ARG A 291 -2.63 9.51 15.69
N PHE A 292 -2.69 10.06 14.50
CA PHE A 292 -2.61 9.26 13.29
C PHE A 292 -1.87 10.02 12.18
N PRO A 293 -0.98 9.36 11.41
CA PRO A 293 -0.14 10.03 10.42
C PRO A 293 -0.87 10.35 9.11
N PHE A 294 -2.16 10.07 9.02
CA PHE A 294 -2.99 10.34 7.83
C PHE A 294 -4.31 10.93 8.23
N ALA A 295 -4.87 11.74 7.33
CA ALA A 295 -6.24 12.20 7.40
C ALA A 295 -6.90 12.08 6.02
N SER A 296 -8.22 11.96 5.98
CA SER A 296 -8.99 11.84 4.75
C SER A 296 -10.05 12.92 4.62
N LEU A 297 -10.34 13.29 3.38
CA LEU A 297 -11.47 14.14 3.04
C LEU A 297 -12.66 13.24 2.70
N LYS A 298 -13.67 13.28 3.55
CA LYS A 298 -14.93 12.56 3.33
C LYS A 298 -15.73 13.31 2.25
N PRO A 299 -16.22 12.62 1.21
CA PRO A 299 -17.02 13.27 0.19
C PRO A 299 -18.32 13.83 0.78
N ALA A 300 -18.78 14.98 0.27
CA ALA A 300 -20.07 15.52 0.65
C ALA A 300 -21.17 14.50 0.38
N GLU A 301 -22.07 14.31 1.33
CA GLU A 301 -23.25 13.45 1.12
C GLU A 301 -24.04 14.00 -0.06
N THR A 302 -24.19 13.20 -1.11
CA THR A 302 -25.10 13.56 -2.20
C THR A 302 -26.50 13.58 -1.62
N PRO A 303 -27.24 14.70 -1.65
CA PRO A 303 -28.61 14.71 -1.17
C PRO A 303 -29.39 13.61 -1.93
N SER A 304 -29.98 12.69 -1.20
CA SER A 304 -30.89 11.71 -1.76
C SER A 304 -32.05 12.46 -2.44
N LEU A 305 -32.12 12.32 -3.78
CA LEU A 305 -33.25 12.82 -4.58
C LEU A 305 -34.54 12.10 -4.20
#